data_36f9e4431c54acee0669307a14e4f172
#
_entry.id   36f9e4431c54acee0669307a14e4f172
#
_cell.length_a   1.000
_cell.length_b   1.000
_cell.length_c   1.000
_cell.angle_alpha   90.00
_cell.angle_beta   90.00
_cell.angle_gamma   90.00
#
_symmetry.space_group_name_H-M   'P 1'
#
loop_
_entity.id
_entity.type
_entity.pdbx_description
1 polymer ?
#
loop_
_entity_poly.entity_id
_entity_poly.type
_entity_poly.pdbx_seq_one_letter_code
_entity_poly.pdbx_strand_id
1 'polypeptide(L)'
;SALEAQMCFGGHGYIREWGMEQCIRDLRISQIYEGTNGVQSQDLIGRKVIKNNGEFLYEYIDEIRSFVDELDTDLTIIKDITLDACLEVEALTQRIIDQAQEDPDFANAVAVDFLHVVGLLSFAYMFAKIAKAAESKQGEFYANKLRLAQYYIEKVLPELNSRFAKINAGSSVIMQFDAAYFTQQ
;
A
#
# COMPACT_ATOMS: atom_id res chain seq x y z
N SER A 1 9.94 -3.19 -6.29
CA SER A 1 11.35 -2.68 -6.18
C SER A 1 12.38 -3.66 -6.74
N ALA A 2 12.38 -4.98 -6.35
CA ALA A 2 13.39 -5.92 -6.85
C ALA A 2 13.30 -6.16 -8.37
N LEU A 3 12.10 -6.21 -8.94
CA LEU A 3 11.88 -6.31 -10.39
C LEU A 3 12.41 -5.08 -11.13
N GLU A 4 12.12 -3.89 -10.65
CA GLU A 4 12.62 -2.63 -11.22
C GLU A 4 14.15 -2.55 -11.11
N ALA A 5 14.71 -2.97 -9.97
CA ALA A 5 16.15 -3.06 -9.80
C ALA A 5 16.80 -4.02 -10.80
N GLN A 6 16.19 -5.20 -11.03
CA GLN A 6 16.65 -6.13 -12.06
C GLN A 6 16.65 -5.49 -13.46
N MET A 7 15.61 -4.74 -13.79
CA MET A 7 15.52 -4.04 -15.09
C MET A 7 16.65 -3.04 -15.30
N CYS A 8 17.13 -2.38 -14.23
CA CYS A 8 18.28 -1.48 -14.30
C CYS A 8 19.58 -2.19 -14.73
N PHE A 9 19.70 -3.49 -14.49
CA PHE A 9 20.83 -4.31 -14.97
C PHE A 9 20.66 -4.78 -16.43
N GLY A 10 19.52 -4.54 -17.05
CA GLY A 10 19.21 -5.07 -18.36
C GLY A 10 19.28 -6.61 -18.40
N GLY A 11 19.74 -7.20 -19.49
CA GLY A 11 19.90 -8.64 -19.63
C GLY A 11 20.82 -9.27 -18.57
N HIS A 12 21.79 -8.54 -18.07
CA HIS A 12 22.69 -9.01 -17.00
C HIS A 12 21.93 -9.28 -15.69
N GLY A 13 20.87 -8.54 -15.38
CA GLY A 13 20.07 -8.77 -14.18
C GLY A 13 19.34 -10.11 -14.16
N TYR A 14 19.19 -10.76 -15.32
CA TYR A 14 18.50 -12.04 -15.46
C TYR A 14 19.41 -13.25 -15.22
N ILE A 15 20.72 -13.11 -15.43
CA ILE A 15 21.68 -14.20 -15.33
C ILE A 15 22.32 -14.28 -13.93
N ARG A 16 22.76 -15.49 -13.54
CA ARG A 16 23.23 -15.77 -12.18
C ARG A 16 24.46 -15.00 -11.76
N GLU A 17 25.36 -14.74 -12.69
CA GLU A 17 26.67 -14.13 -12.43
C GLU A 17 26.56 -12.76 -11.73
N TRP A 18 25.45 -12.03 -11.94
CA TRP A 18 25.22 -10.71 -11.35
C TRP A 18 24.44 -10.76 -10.03
N GLY A 19 23.89 -11.92 -9.66
CA GLY A 19 23.21 -12.16 -8.40
C GLY A 19 21.84 -11.49 -8.22
N MET A 20 21.40 -10.62 -9.14
CA MET A 20 20.14 -9.86 -9.01
C MET A 20 18.91 -10.78 -9.12
N GLU A 21 19.01 -11.86 -9.91
CA GLU A 21 17.92 -12.82 -10.07
C GLU A 21 17.60 -13.54 -8.75
N GLN A 22 18.61 -13.77 -7.90
CA GLN A 22 18.44 -14.36 -6.58
C GLN A 22 17.58 -13.48 -5.67
N CYS A 23 17.81 -12.17 -5.68
CA CYS A 23 17.02 -11.23 -4.89
C CYS A 23 15.53 -11.28 -5.24
N ILE A 24 15.18 -11.50 -6.53
CA ILE A 24 13.79 -11.64 -6.95
C ILE A 24 13.20 -12.93 -6.41
N ARG A 25 13.88 -14.06 -6.52
CA ARG A 25 13.40 -15.34 -6.00
C ARG A 25 13.20 -15.29 -4.49
N ASP A 26 14.13 -14.68 -3.76
CA ASP A 26 14.09 -14.56 -2.30
C ASP A 26 12.95 -13.65 -1.83
N LEU A 27 12.63 -12.60 -2.60
CA LEU A 27 11.52 -11.71 -2.30
C LEU A 27 10.17 -12.25 -2.77
N ARG A 28 10.14 -13.07 -3.83
CA ARG A 28 8.88 -13.61 -4.36
C ARG A 28 8.13 -14.46 -3.38
N ILE A 29 8.85 -15.25 -2.58
CA ILE A 29 8.24 -16.15 -1.60
C ILE A 29 7.42 -15.38 -0.54
N SER A 30 7.80 -14.14 -0.21
CA SER A 30 7.07 -13.32 0.78
C SER A 30 5.64 -12.99 0.37
N GLN A 31 5.29 -13.12 -0.91
CA GLN A 31 3.92 -12.93 -1.41
C GLN A 31 3.09 -14.22 -1.43
N ILE A 32 3.67 -15.34 -1.01
CA ILE A 32 3.08 -16.69 -1.16
C ILE A 32 2.93 -17.38 0.19
N TYR A 33 3.99 -17.39 1.01
CA TYR A 33 4.01 -18.11 2.28
C TYR A 33 3.23 -17.37 3.37
N GLU A 34 2.83 -18.09 4.41
CA GLU A 34 1.99 -17.59 5.52
C GLU A 34 0.65 -16.97 5.05
N GLY A 35 0.14 -17.46 3.94
CA GLY A 35 -1.01 -16.92 3.23
C GLY A 35 -0.61 -15.94 2.11
N THR A 36 -1.18 -16.17 0.92
CA THR A 36 -0.95 -15.27 -0.22
C THR A 36 -1.45 -13.86 0.06
N ASN A 37 -1.05 -12.90 -0.76
CA ASN A 37 -1.62 -11.54 -0.68
C ASN A 37 -3.15 -11.56 -0.67
N GLY A 38 -3.78 -12.47 -1.42
CA GLY A 38 -5.24 -12.63 -1.42
C GLY A 38 -5.80 -13.07 -0.07
N VAL A 39 -5.17 -14.04 0.59
CA VAL A 39 -5.59 -14.50 1.93
C VAL A 39 -5.39 -13.41 2.97
N GLN A 40 -4.26 -12.72 2.94
CA GLN A 40 -3.98 -11.61 3.86
C GLN A 40 -4.92 -10.43 3.63
N SER A 41 -5.29 -10.15 2.37
CA SER A 41 -6.23 -9.08 2.06
C SER A 41 -7.64 -9.36 2.58
N GLN A 42 -8.09 -10.63 2.51
CA GLN A 42 -9.36 -11.06 3.08
C GLN A 42 -9.35 -10.99 4.61
N ASP A 43 -8.24 -11.34 5.25
CA ASP A 43 -8.09 -11.17 6.70
C ASP A 43 -8.17 -9.69 7.11
N LEU A 44 -7.45 -8.84 6.40
CA LEU A 44 -7.45 -7.40 6.66
C LEU A 44 -8.86 -6.82 6.52
N ILE A 45 -9.48 -6.98 5.35
CA ILE A 45 -10.76 -6.32 5.07
C ILE A 45 -11.91 -6.90 5.91
N GLY A 46 -11.99 -8.23 6.03
CA GLY A 46 -13.08 -8.91 6.71
C GLY A 46 -12.95 -8.87 8.23
N ARG A 47 -11.81 -9.34 8.77
CA ARG A 47 -11.65 -9.50 10.22
C ARG A 47 -11.12 -8.25 10.92
N LYS A 48 -10.27 -7.44 10.27
CA LYS A 48 -9.63 -6.28 10.89
C LYS A 48 -10.36 -4.97 10.63
N VAL A 49 -11.20 -4.92 9.57
CA VAL A 49 -11.94 -3.71 9.21
C VAL A 49 -13.45 -3.90 9.38
N ILE A 50 -14.09 -4.73 8.56
CA ILE A 50 -15.56 -4.82 8.55
C ILE A 50 -16.11 -5.32 9.87
N LYS A 51 -15.52 -6.38 10.46
CA LYS A 51 -16.04 -7.02 11.68
C LYS A 51 -16.07 -6.10 12.89
N ASN A 52 -15.17 -5.14 12.98
CA ASN A 52 -15.07 -4.17 14.08
C ASN A 52 -15.30 -2.72 13.63
N ASN A 53 -16.01 -2.55 12.53
CA ASN A 53 -16.44 -1.22 12.04
C ASN A 53 -15.25 -0.25 11.79
N GLY A 54 -14.09 -0.78 11.40
CA GLY A 54 -12.91 0.01 11.09
C GLY A 54 -12.07 0.45 12.29
N GLU A 55 -12.48 0.18 13.53
CA GLU A 55 -11.88 0.70 14.77
C GLU A 55 -10.35 0.57 14.77
N PHE A 56 -9.80 -0.62 14.50
CA PHE A 56 -8.34 -0.82 14.51
C PHE A 56 -7.59 -0.03 13.42
N LEU A 57 -8.22 0.16 12.27
CA LEU A 57 -7.61 0.94 11.20
C LEU A 57 -7.68 2.43 11.49
N TYR A 58 -8.78 2.91 12.08
CA TYR A 58 -8.90 4.30 12.50
C TYR A 58 -7.89 4.65 13.59
N GLU A 59 -7.70 3.79 14.59
CA GLU A 59 -6.64 3.95 15.59
C GLU A 59 -5.25 4.03 14.96
N TYR A 60 -4.98 3.20 13.96
CA TYR A 60 -3.71 3.25 13.23
C TYR A 60 -3.56 4.53 12.41
N ILE A 61 -4.62 4.99 11.75
CA ILE A 61 -4.62 6.27 11.03
C ILE A 61 -4.39 7.45 11.99
N ASP A 62 -4.99 7.42 13.17
CA ASP A 62 -4.80 8.45 14.19
C ASP A 62 -3.37 8.47 14.75
N GLU A 63 -2.71 7.29 14.88
CA GLU A 63 -1.28 7.22 15.19
C GLU A 63 -0.44 7.91 14.12
N ILE A 64 -0.75 7.66 12.83
CA ILE A 64 -0.05 8.31 11.71
C ILE A 64 -0.24 9.82 11.76
N ARG A 65 -1.48 10.29 11.89
CA ARG A 65 -1.82 11.71 11.99
C ARG A 65 -1.06 12.39 13.11
N SER A 66 -1.14 11.83 14.32
CA SER A 66 -0.47 12.37 15.50
C SER A 66 1.03 12.52 15.27
N PHE A 67 1.66 11.51 14.65
CA PHE A 67 3.09 11.57 14.36
C PHE A 67 3.44 12.63 13.31
N VAL A 68 2.70 12.69 12.19
CA VAL A 68 3.03 13.64 11.11
C VAL A 68 2.68 15.07 11.46
N ASP A 69 1.71 15.29 12.36
CA ASP A 69 1.40 16.63 12.88
C ASP A 69 2.57 17.25 13.67
N GLU A 70 3.42 16.43 14.26
CA GLU A 70 4.61 16.85 14.99
C GLU A 70 5.85 17.07 14.09
N LEU A 71 5.71 16.90 12.75
CA LEU A 71 6.81 17.15 11.83
C LEU A 71 7.10 18.65 11.71
N ASP A 72 8.41 18.97 11.60
CA ASP A 72 8.86 20.35 11.46
C ASP A 72 8.49 20.95 10.09
N THR A 73 8.59 22.27 10.01
CA THR A 73 8.21 23.04 8.80
C THR A 73 8.99 22.65 7.55
N ASP A 74 10.21 22.15 7.71
CA ASP A 74 11.04 21.67 6.59
C ASP A 74 10.50 20.39 5.94
N LEU A 75 9.60 19.67 6.63
CA LEU A 75 8.94 18.45 6.17
C LEU A 75 7.47 18.66 5.79
N THR A 76 7.04 19.90 5.57
CA THR A 76 5.63 20.27 5.29
C THR A 76 5.04 19.46 4.13
N ILE A 77 5.77 19.24 3.03
CA ILE A 77 5.27 18.46 1.89
C ILE A 77 4.95 17.01 2.31
N ILE A 78 5.83 16.38 3.10
CA ILE A 78 5.61 15.02 3.60
C ILE A 78 4.42 15.00 4.54
N LYS A 79 4.33 15.98 5.44
CA LYS A 79 3.22 16.16 6.37
C LYS A 79 1.88 16.27 5.64
N ASP A 80 1.73 17.28 4.80
CA ASP A 80 0.46 17.63 4.18
C ASP A 80 -0.09 16.49 3.30
N ILE A 81 0.77 15.92 2.43
CA ILE A 81 0.36 14.82 1.55
C ILE A 81 0.02 13.55 2.35
N THR A 82 0.73 13.29 3.45
CA THR A 82 0.41 12.13 4.30
C THR A 82 -0.90 12.33 5.07
N LEU A 83 -1.18 13.54 5.55
CA LEU A 83 -2.45 13.87 6.19
C LEU A 83 -3.63 13.75 5.22
N ASP A 84 -3.47 14.24 3.99
CA ASP A 84 -4.49 14.10 2.94
C ASP A 84 -4.75 12.61 2.64
N ALA A 85 -3.70 11.80 2.52
CA ALA A 85 -3.82 10.35 2.33
C ALA A 85 -4.54 9.67 3.50
N CYS A 86 -4.31 10.09 4.75
CA CYS A 86 -5.03 9.59 5.92
C CYS A 86 -6.54 9.86 5.80
N LEU A 87 -6.93 11.08 5.43
CA LEU A 87 -8.34 11.47 5.25
C LEU A 87 -9.01 10.65 4.14
N GLU A 88 -8.33 10.47 3.02
CA GLU A 88 -8.86 9.69 1.89
C GLU A 88 -9.03 8.22 2.23
N VAL A 89 -8.06 7.61 2.93
CA VAL A 89 -8.12 6.21 3.35
C VAL A 89 -9.20 5.99 4.41
N GLU A 90 -9.39 6.93 5.32
CA GLU A 90 -10.48 6.89 6.30
C GLU A 90 -11.85 6.92 5.61
N ALA A 91 -12.06 7.87 4.70
CA ALA A 91 -13.30 7.98 3.93
C ALA A 91 -13.56 6.75 3.06
N LEU A 92 -12.51 6.17 2.45
CA LEU A 92 -12.60 4.93 1.70
C LEU A 92 -12.98 3.75 2.59
N THR A 93 -12.41 3.66 3.79
CA THR A 93 -12.68 2.60 4.76
C THR A 93 -14.15 2.60 5.16
N GLN A 94 -14.70 3.76 5.50
CA GLN A 94 -16.12 3.88 5.83
C GLN A 94 -17.01 3.43 4.68
N ARG A 95 -16.70 3.85 3.45
CA ARG A 95 -17.44 3.46 2.27
C ARG A 95 -17.39 1.94 2.02
N ILE A 96 -16.23 1.30 2.25
CA ILE A 96 -16.11 -0.16 2.13
C ILE A 96 -17.02 -0.85 3.15
N ILE A 97 -17.06 -0.36 4.38
CA ILE A 97 -17.92 -0.93 5.43
C ILE A 97 -19.40 -0.81 5.02
N ASP A 98 -19.82 0.35 4.52
CA ASP A 98 -21.20 0.58 4.10
C ASP A 98 -21.59 -0.31 2.90
N GLN A 99 -20.76 -0.35 1.87
CA GLN A 99 -20.99 -1.13 0.66
C GLN A 99 -21.00 -2.65 0.93
N ALA A 100 -20.19 -3.12 1.87
CA ALA A 100 -20.17 -4.53 2.24
C ALA A 100 -21.46 -5.01 2.95
N GLN A 101 -22.28 -4.09 3.45
CA GLN A 101 -23.61 -4.40 4.00
C GLN A 101 -24.65 -4.58 2.90
N GLU A 102 -24.48 -3.88 1.78
CA GLU A 102 -25.40 -3.90 0.64
C GLU A 102 -25.06 -5.01 -0.36
N ASP A 103 -23.77 -5.25 -0.57
CA ASP A 103 -23.22 -6.22 -1.53
C ASP A 103 -22.27 -7.21 -0.83
N PRO A 104 -22.68 -8.48 -0.64
CA PRO A 104 -21.87 -9.52 0.00
C PRO A 104 -20.54 -9.81 -0.72
N ASP A 105 -20.47 -9.57 -2.04
CA ASP A 105 -19.29 -9.85 -2.85
C ASP A 105 -18.31 -8.69 -2.88
N PHE A 106 -18.76 -7.49 -2.49
CA PHE A 106 -17.97 -6.25 -2.58
C PHE A 106 -16.64 -6.36 -1.85
N ALA A 107 -16.66 -6.78 -0.58
CA ALA A 107 -15.48 -6.86 0.25
C ALA A 107 -14.39 -7.74 -0.37
N ASN A 108 -14.75 -8.91 -0.89
CA ASN A 108 -13.81 -9.84 -1.52
C ASN A 108 -13.28 -9.29 -2.86
N ALA A 109 -14.12 -8.63 -3.64
CA ALA A 109 -13.76 -8.05 -4.92
C ALA A 109 -12.68 -6.95 -4.80
N VAL A 110 -12.72 -6.18 -3.71
CA VAL A 110 -11.81 -5.03 -3.51
C VAL A 110 -10.66 -5.30 -2.54
N ALA A 111 -10.64 -6.47 -1.89
CA ALA A 111 -9.72 -6.79 -0.79
C ALA A 111 -8.24 -6.54 -1.13
N VAL A 112 -7.78 -7.02 -2.29
CA VAL A 112 -6.37 -6.90 -2.70
C VAL A 112 -5.98 -5.44 -2.95
N ASP A 113 -6.82 -4.66 -3.63
CA ASP A 113 -6.54 -3.24 -3.85
C ASP A 113 -6.56 -2.46 -2.53
N PHE A 114 -7.46 -2.84 -1.59
CA PHE A 114 -7.47 -2.25 -0.25
C PHE A 114 -6.23 -2.61 0.58
N LEU A 115 -5.72 -3.84 0.50
CA LEU A 115 -4.44 -4.20 1.11
C LEU A 115 -3.29 -3.31 0.61
N HIS A 116 -3.26 -3.04 -0.70
CA HIS A 116 -2.27 -2.12 -1.28
C HIS A 116 -2.45 -0.68 -0.77
N VAL A 117 -3.68 -0.21 -0.62
CA VAL A 117 -3.98 1.13 -0.05
C VAL A 117 -3.39 1.27 1.35
N VAL A 118 -3.69 0.32 2.24
CA VAL A 118 -3.16 0.33 3.62
C VAL A 118 -1.64 0.20 3.61
N GLY A 119 -1.08 -0.63 2.72
CA GLY A 119 0.37 -0.76 2.55
C GLY A 119 1.06 0.53 2.09
N LEU A 120 0.49 1.23 1.11
CA LEU A 120 1.01 2.51 0.63
C LEU A 120 0.99 3.59 1.73
N LEU A 121 -0.10 3.69 2.50
CA LEU A 121 -0.19 4.60 3.64
C LEU A 121 0.82 4.24 4.73
N SER A 122 0.99 2.94 5.03
CA SER A 122 1.97 2.47 6.01
C SER A 122 3.40 2.82 5.61
N PHE A 123 3.74 2.70 4.32
CA PHE A 123 5.04 3.14 3.81
C PHE A 123 5.21 4.67 3.88
N ALA A 124 4.16 5.46 3.61
CA ALA A 124 4.22 6.90 3.80
C ALA A 124 4.59 7.26 5.24
N TYR A 125 3.97 6.59 6.22
CA TYR A 125 4.30 6.73 7.63
C TYR A 125 5.76 6.36 7.93
N MET A 126 6.26 5.25 7.39
CA MET A 126 7.67 4.87 7.59
C MET A 126 8.63 5.87 6.96
N PHE A 127 8.31 6.42 5.78
CA PHE A 127 9.13 7.47 5.16
C PHE A 127 9.07 8.79 5.92
N ALA A 128 7.93 9.15 6.52
CA ALA A 128 7.83 10.28 7.43
C ALA A 128 8.73 10.11 8.67
N LYS A 129 8.75 8.91 9.27
CA LYS A 129 9.68 8.57 10.37
C LYS A 129 11.15 8.65 9.95
N ILE A 130 11.48 8.16 8.75
CA ILE A 130 12.84 8.26 8.21
C ILE A 130 13.24 9.73 8.01
N ALA A 131 12.35 10.56 7.47
CA ALA A 131 12.58 11.97 7.27
C ALA A 131 12.83 12.69 8.59
N LYS A 132 11.95 12.47 9.59
CA LYS A 132 12.12 13.03 10.95
C LYS A 132 13.45 12.65 11.59
N ALA A 133 13.85 11.39 11.43
CA ALA A 133 15.11 10.90 11.98
C ALA A 133 16.35 11.46 11.26
N ALA A 134 16.21 11.94 10.02
CA ALA A 134 17.30 12.43 9.18
C ALA A 134 17.43 13.96 9.18
N GLU A 135 16.35 14.72 9.43
CA GLU A 135 16.29 16.17 9.22
C GLU A 135 17.35 16.97 9.98
N SER A 136 17.64 16.60 11.22
CA SER A 136 18.62 17.28 12.09
C SER A 136 20.06 16.80 11.90
N LYS A 137 20.28 15.82 10.99
CA LYS A 137 21.59 15.17 10.83
C LYS A 137 22.32 15.67 9.58
N GLN A 138 23.64 15.72 9.65
CA GLN A 138 24.49 16.16 8.56
C GLN A 138 25.09 14.98 7.78
N GLY A 139 25.37 15.21 6.51
CA GLY A 139 26.03 14.26 5.64
C GLY A 139 25.12 13.72 4.52
N GLU A 140 25.76 13.25 3.47
CA GLU A 140 25.09 12.84 2.24
C GLU A 140 24.09 11.70 2.45
N PHE A 141 24.40 10.77 3.36
CA PHE A 141 23.50 9.68 3.71
C PHE A 141 22.13 10.18 4.18
N TYR A 142 22.11 11.15 5.10
CA TYR A 142 20.87 11.71 5.63
C TYR A 142 20.14 12.57 4.60
N ALA A 143 20.88 13.37 3.84
CA ALA A 143 20.30 14.12 2.73
C ALA A 143 19.61 13.21 1.70
N ASN A 144 20.20 12.05 1.39
CA ASN A 144 19.60 11.08 0.50
C ASN A 144 18.36 10.41 1.12
N LYS A 145 18.30 10.22 2.45
CA LYS A 145 17.08 9.72 3.13
C LYS A 145 15.92 10.71 3.01
N LEU A 146 16.18 12.00 3.14
CA LEU A 146 15.15 13.05 2.94
C LEU A 146 14.65 13.07 1.49
N ARG A 147 15.54 13.02 0.51
CA ARG A 147 15.17 12.95 -0.92
C ARG A 147 14.34 11.70 -1.24
N LEU A 148 14.71 10.55 -0.64
CA LEU A 148 13.99 9.30 -0.85
C LEU A 148 12.59 9.36 -0.23
N ALA A 149 12.45 9.96 0.95
CA ALA A 149 11.14 10.16 1.58
C ALA A 149 10.25 11.07 0.72
N GLN A 150 10.78 12.19 0.26
CA GLN A 150 10.07 13.08 -0.65
C GLN A 150 9.70 12.38 -1.97
N TYR A 151 10.62 11.62 -2.57
CA TYR A 151 10.33 10.84 -3.78
C TYR A 151 9.18 9.86 -3.56
N TYR A 152 9.16 9.16 -2.41
CA TYR A 152 8.07 8.23 -2.10
C TYR A 152 6.73 8.96 -2.07
N ILE A 153 6.65 10.04 -1.33
CA ILE A 153 5.43 10.82 -1.14
C ILE A 153 4.91 11.40 -2.47
N GLU A 154 5.80 11.96 -3.29
CA GLU A 154 5.38 12.64 -4.52
C GLU A 154 5.23 11.72 -5.73
N LYS A 155 5.91 10.58 -5.78
CA LYS A 155 5.98 9.73 -6.98
C LYS A 155 5.41 8.34 -6.80
N VAL A 156 5.39 7.80 -5.60
CA VAL A 156 4.90 6.44 -5.33
C VAL A 156 3.52 6.47 -4.67
N LEU A 157 3.35 7.28 -3.64
CA LEU A 157 2.09 7.36 -2.91
C LEU A 157 0.87 7.71 -3.80
N PRO A 158 0.98 8.51 -4.88
CA PRO A 158 -0.13 8.75 -5.81
C PRO A 158 -0.71 7.49 -6.48
N GLU A 159 -0.07 6.32 -6.36
CA GLU A 159 -0.69 5.05 -6.75
C GLU A 159 -2.02 4.79 -6.00
N LEU A 160 -2.22 5.40 -4.83
CA LEU A 160 -3.50 5.40 -4.11
C LEU A 160 -4.68 5.73 -5.02
N ASN A 161 -4.56 6.75 -5.90
CA ASN A 161 -5.63 7.16 -6.79
C ASN A 161 -6.08 6.04 -7.73
N SER A 162 -5.13 5.27 -8.25
CA SER A 162 -5.43 4.10 -9.10
C SER A 162 -6.13 3.00 -8.30
N ARG A 163 -5.72 2.77 -7.06
CA ARG A 163 -6.36 1.79 -6.17
C ARG A 163 -7.77 2.21 -5.78
N PHE A 164 -7.96 3.47 -5.44
CA PHE A 164 -9.29 4.03 -5.16
C PHE A 164 -10.24 3.87 -6.36
N ALA A 165 -9.77 4.16 -7.57
CA ALA A 165 -10.58 3.99 -8.78
C ALA A 165 -11.02 2.52 -8.96
N LYS A 166 -10.13 1.55 -8.72
CA LYS A 166 -10.45 0.12 -8.81
C LYS A 166 -11.43 -0.32 -7.73
N ILE A 167 -11.26 0.12 -6.49
CA ILE A 167 -12.18 -0.16 -5.39
C ILE A 167 -13.57 0.41 -5.69
N ASN A 168 -13.63 1.63 -6.24
CA ASN A 168 -14.88 2.27 -6.61
C ASN A 168 -15.63 1.58 -7.76
N ALA A 169 -14.94 0.80 -8.59
CA ALA A 169 -15.57 -0.01 -9.63
C ALA A 169 -16.42 -1.17 -9.06
N GLY A 170 -16.17 -1.57 -7.82
CA GLY A 170 -16.98 -2.55 -7.09
C GLY A 170 -16.82 -3.99 -7.59
N SER A 171 -17.82 -4.82 -7.26
CA SER A 171 -17.87 -6.27 -7.55
C SER A 171 -18.50 -6.59 -8.90
N SER A 172 -19.39 -5.75 -9.40
CA SER A 172 -20.34 -6.08 -10.46
C SER A 172 -19.69 -6.62 -11.74
N VAL A 173 -18.56 -6.05 -12.16
CA VAL A 173 -17.85 -6.51 -13.37
C VAL A 173 -17.26 -7.89 -13.18
N ILE A 174 -16.72 -8.17 -11.98
CA ILE A 174 -16.12 -9.48 -11.64
C ILE A 174 -17.20 -10.55 -11.58
N MET A 175 -18.34 -10.23 -10.98
CA MET A 175 -19.45 -11.18 -10.79
C MET A 175 -20.26 -11.46 -12.06
N GLN A 176 -19.98 -10.78 -13.17
CA GLN A 176 -20.55 -11.10 -14.49
C GLN A 176 -19.95 -12.36 -15.14
N PHE A 177 -18.80 -12.82 -14.66
CA PHE A 177 -18.17 -14.02 -15.23
C PHE A 177 -18.78 -15.27 -14.62
N ASP A 178 -19.45 -16.10 -15.46
CA ASP A 178 -19.93 -17.40 -15.07
C ASP A 178 -18.74 -18.37 -14.88
N ALA A 179 -18.83 -19.24 -13.86
CA ALA A 179 -17.83 -20.28 -13.60
C ALA A 179 -17.59 -21.18 -14.84
N ALA A 180 -18.61 -21.37 -15.70
CA ALA A 180 -18.50 -22.11 -16.95
C ALA A 180 -17.45 -21.55 -17.91
N TYR A 181 -17.17 -20.24 -17.87
CA TYR A 181 -16.10 -19.65 -18.70
C TYR A 181 -14.71 -20.17 -18.36
N PHE A 182 -14.49 -20.62 -17.14
CA PHE A 182 -13.18 -21.08 -16.66
C PHE A 182 -13.02 -22.60 -16.77
N THR A 183 -14.06 -23.34 -17.12
CA THR A 183 -14.07 -24.80 -17.23
C THR A 183 -14.09 -25.32 -18.67
N GLN A 184 -14.22 -24.44 -19.65
CA GLN A 184 -14.13 -24.79 -21.08
C GLN A 184 -12.64 -24.93 -21.48
N GLN A 185 -12.11 -26.15 -21.38
CA GLN A 185 -10.87 -26.59 -22.02
C GLN A 185 -11.19 -27.66 -23.05
#